data_d948f888464b7d731a8a5717a0e6bf11
#
_entry.id   d948f888464b7d731a8a5717a0e6bf11
#
_cell.length_a   1.000
_cell.length_b   1.000
_cell.length_c   1.000
_cell.angle_alpha   90.00
_cell.angle_beta   90.00
_cell.angle_gamma   90.00
#
_symmetry.space_group_name_H-M   'P 1'
#
loop_
_entity.id
_entity.type
_entity.pdbx_description
1 polymer ?
#
loop_
_entity_poly.entity_id
_entity_poly.type
_entity_poly.pdbx_seq_one_letter_code
_entity_poly.pdbx_strand_id
1 'polypeptide(L)'
;GIVPGSLVLSGGEPGIGKSTLLLQVALSLQGPKVLYVTGEESEQQIKLRADRLSTKPANLYILTETNTQQIFKHLIELEPDLIIIDSIQTLYSDQIESGPGSVSQIRECALELMRFAKESATPIFLVGHITKEGSIAGPKVLEHLVDTVLQFEGDRHLIYRILRTTKNRFGSTSELGIYEMLGSGLRPVTNPSEILLSQRDEASSGIAIGTLL
;
A
#
# COMPACT_ATOMS: atom_id res chain seq x y z
N GLY A 1 9.98 -7.12 -8.74
CA GLY A 1 10.62 -6.04 -7.98
C GLY A 1 9.98 -4.68 -8.29
N ILE A 2 10.37 -3.66 -7.55
CA ILE A 2 9.92 -2.27 -7.80
C ILE A 2 10.61 -1.76 -9.05
N VAL A 3 9.83 -1.26 -10.00
CA VAL A 3 10.37 -0.75 -11.29
C VAL A 3 10.51 0.78 -11.20
N PRO A 4 11.67 1.36 -11.60
CA PRO A 4 11.85 2.80 -11.62
C PRO A 4 10.75 3.51 -12.42
N GLY A 5 10.24 4.62 -11.90
CA GLY A 5 9.17 5.39 -12.53
C GLY A 5 7.80 4.70 -12.57
N SER A 6 7.62 3.59 -11.84
CA SER A 6 6.32 2.91 -11.76
C SER A 6 5.39 3.54 -10.73
N LEU A 7 4.10 3.52 -11.05
CA LEU A 7 3.04 3.88 -10.12
C LEU A 7 2.32 2.61 -9.67
N VAL A 8 2.36 2.31 -8.37
CA VAL A 8 1.80 1.10 -7.76
C VAL A 8 0.64 1.47 -6.84
N LEU A 9 -0.53 0.89 -7.05
CA LEU A 9 -1.68 1.06 -6.18
C LEU A 9 -1.79 -0.11 -5.20
N SER A 10 -1.79 0.18 -3.90
CA SER A 10 -2.13 -0.78 -2.84
C SER A 10 -3.57 -0.52 -2.38
N GLY A 11 -4.49 -1.35 -2.87
CA GLY A 11 -5.92 -1.27 -2.56
C GLY A 11 -6.35 -2.27 -1.49
N GLY A 12 -7.43 -1.96 -0.77
CA GLY A 12 -8.03 -2.86 0.23
C GLY A 12 -8.91 -2.11 1.23
N GLU A 13 -9.67 -2.86 2.05
CA GLU A 13 -10.54 -2.27 3.06
C GLU A 13 -9.76 -1.41 4.08
N PRO A 14 -10.38 -0.37 4.66
CA PRO A 14 -9.79 0.37 5.77
C PRO A 14 -9.43 -0.57 6.93
N GLY A 15 -8.24 -0.35 7.54
CA GLY A 15 -7.77 -1.13 8.67
C GLY A 15 -7.26 -2.54 8.34
N ILE A 16 -7.18 -2.95 7.06
CA ILE A 16 -6.68 -4.27 6.66
C ILE A 16 -5.16 -4.44 6.85
N GLY A 17 -4.39 -3.34 6.93
CA GLY A 17 -2.95 -3.36 7.16
C GLY A 17 -2.09 -2.79 6.03
N LYS A 18 -2.67 -2.11 5.02
CA LYS A 18 -1.93 -1.50 3.90
C LYS A 18 -0.82 -0.56 4.35
N SER A 19 -1.17 0.42 5.19
CA SER A 19 -0.23 1.40 5.74
C SER A 19 0.85 0.74 6.60
N THR A 20 0.49 -0.32 7.34
CA THR A 20 1.45 -1.11 8.13
C THR A 20 2.46 -1.81 7.24
N LEU A 21 1.98 -2.48 6.17
CA LEU A 21 2.86 -3.17 5.22
C LEU A 21 3.85 -2.20 4.57
N LEU A 22 3.35 -1.08 4.03
CA LEU A 22 4.21 -0.13 3.33
C LEU A 22 5.19 0.58 4.28
N LEU A 23 4.79 0.86 5.52
CA LEU A 23 5.71 1.39 6.52
C LEU A 23 6.79 0.36 6.89
N GLN A 24 6.44 -0.93 7.04
CA GLN A 24 7.44 -2.00 7.26
C GLN A 24 8.40 -2.13 6.08
N VAL A 25 7.89 -2.05 4.84
CA VAL A 25 8.74 -2.05 3.63
C VAL A 25 9.71 -0.87 3.69
N ALA A 26 9.21 0.35 3.94
CA ALA A 26 10.04 1.55 4.04
C ALA A 26 11.15 1.41 5.10
N LEU A 27 10.81 0.89 6.27
CA LEU A 27 11.75 0.69 7.36
C LEU A 27 12.77 -0.44 7.10
N SER A 28 12.43 -1.41 6.24
CA SER A 28 13.32 -2.53 5.89
C SER A 28 14.34 -2.19 4.82
N LEU A 29 14.10 -1.13 4.03
CA LEU A 29 15.01 -0.71 2.97
C LEU A 29 16.25 -0.03 3.55
N GLN A 30 17.41 -0.65 3.31
CA GLN A 30 18.71 -0.10 3.73
C GLN A 30 19.34 0.67 2.56
N GLY A 31 19.62 1.95 2.79
CA GLY A 31 20.27 2.83 1.79
C GLY A 31 19.34 3.78 1.06
N PRO A 32 18.26 3.33 0.36
CA PRO A 32 17.36 4.23 -0.35
C PRO A 32 16.71 5.28 0.56
N LYS A 33 16.60 6.51 0.06
CA LYS A 33 15.79 7.56 0.69
C LYS A 33 14.32 7.30 0.41
N VAL A 34 13.51 7.09 1.44
CA VAL A 34 12.07 6.87 1.32
C VAL A 34 11.34 8.09 1.86
N LEU A 35 10.45 8.68 1.07
CA LEU A 35 9.51 9.68 1.55
C LEU A 35 8.14 9.05 1.76
N TYR A 36 7.65 9.11 2.99
CA TYR A 36 6.30 8.70 3.37
C TYR A 36 5.44 9.93 3.59
N VAL A 37 4.51 10.16 2.66
CA VAL A 37 3.55 11.27 2.72
C VAL A 37 2.25 10.76 3.32
N THR A 38 1.73 11.44 4.32
CA THR A 38 0.46 11.09 4.97
C THR A 38 -0.45 12.30 5.12
N GLY A 39 -1.73 12.13 4.83
CA GLY A 39 -2.77 13.09 5.12
C GLY A 39 -3.76 12.61 6.21
N GLU A 40 -3.56 11.41 6.74
CA GLU A 40 -4.46 10.79 7.72
C GLU A 40 -3.89 10.78 9.14
N GLU A 41 -2.57 10.70 9.27
CA GLU A 41 -1.90 10.54 10.55
C GLU A 41 -0.87 11.63 10.80
N SER A 42 -0.69 12.01 12.06
CA SER A 42 0.39 12.91 12.46
C SER A 42 1.74 12.20 12.45
N GLU A 43 2.83 12.97 12.37
CA GLU A 43 4.20 12.47 12.49
C GLU A 43 4.41 11.61 13.75
N GLN A 44 3.82 12.03 14.88
CA GLN A 44 3.90 11.28 16.13
C GLN A 44 3.21 9.92 16.06
N GLN A 45 2.06 9.83 15.38
CA GLN A 45 1.35 8.56 15.18
C GLN A 45 2.13 7.61 14.28
N ILE A 46 2.72 8.12 13.20
CA ILE A 46 3.60 7.32 12.33
C ILE A 46 4.83 6.85 13.11
N LYS A 47 5.45 7.72 13.91
CA LYS A 47 6.59 7.36 14.75
C LYS A 47 6.25 6.24 15.74
N LEU A 48 5.14 6.37 16.48
CA LEU A 48 4.69 5.34 17.41
C LEU A 48 4.43 3.99 16.71
N ARG A 49 3.94 4.04 15.47
CA ARG A 49 3.75 2.84 14.65
C ARG A 49 5.10 2.26 14.21
N ALA A 50 6.03 3.08 13.75
CA ALA A 50 7.37 2.67 13.37
C ALA A 50 8.13 2.01 14.53
N ASP A 51 8.06 2.59 15.73
CA ASP A 51 8.72 2.05 16.93
C ASP A 51 8.20 0.63 17.29
N ARG A 52 6.90 0.34 17.03
CA ARG A 52 6.34 -1.00 17.25
C ARG A 52 6.80 -2.04 16.23
N LEU A 53 7.17 -1.60 15.03
CA LEU A 53 7.61 -2.48 13.96
C LEU A 53 9.06 -2.96 14.14
N SER A 54 9.76 -2.50 15.16
CA SER A 54 11.08 -2.96 15.63
C SER A 54 12.18 -2.98 14.57
N THR A 55 12.08 -2.15 13.55
CA THR A 55 13.09 -2.02 12.50
C THR A 55 14.04 -0.87 12.82
N LYS A 56 15.31 -1.04 12.47
CA LYS A 56 16.27 0.06 12.58
C LYS A 56 15.85 1.18 11.62
N PRO A 57 15.97 2.44 12.03
CA PRO A 57 15.62 3.56 11.16
C PRO A 57 16.46 3.48 9.87
N ALA A 58 15.79 3.36 8.76
CA ALA A 58 16.33 3.58 7.43
C ALA A 58 16.31 5.09 7.12
N ASN A 59 16.71 5.48 5.91
CA ASN A 59 16.56 6.85 5.41
C ASN A 59 15.07 7.13 5.11
N LEU A 60 14.23 7.13 6.16
CA LEU A 60 12.79 7.35 6.08
C LEU A 60 12.47 8.79 6.53
N TYR A 61 11.87 9.54 5.63
CA TYR A 61 11.38 10.89 5.85
C TYR A 61 9.85 10.87 5.88
N ILE A 62 9.24 11.59 6.79
CA ILE A 62 7.78 11.68 6.95
C ILE A 62 7.36 13.10 6.61
N LEU A 63 6.35 13.23 5.75
CA LEU A 63 5.74 14.50 5.36
C LEU A 63 4.25 14.44 5.60
N THR A 64 3.74 15.33 6.46
CA THR A 64 2.31 15.51 6.70
C THR A 64 1.79 16.63 5.81
N GLU A 65 1.46 16.31 4.58
CA GLU A 65 0.98 17.26 3.57
C GLU A 65 -0.06 16.60 2.66
N THR A 66 -1.02 17.38 2.20
CA THR A 66 -2.12 16.92 1.34
C THR A 66 -2.22 17.66 0.01
N ASN A 67 -1.58 18.83 -0.10
CA ASN A 67 -1.51 19.60 -1.35
C ASN A 67 -0.40 19.06 -2.26
N THR A 68 -0.74 18.61 -3.46
CA THR A 68 0.23 18.01 -4.39
C THR A 68 1.34 18.98 -4.78
N GLN A 69 1.05 20.27 -4.96
CA GLN A 69 2.04 21.29 -5.33
C GLN A 69 3.09 21.50 -4.23
N GLN A 70 2.67 21.41 -2.95
CA GLN A 70 3.61 21.48 -1.83
C GLN A 70 4.42 20.19 -1.73
N ILE A 71 3.78 19.03 -1.91
CA ILE A 71 4.48 17.74 -1.95
C ILE A 71 5.58 17.76 -3.02
N PHE A 72 5.30 18.23 -4.24
CA PHE A 72 6.30 18.29 -5.33
C PHE A 72 7.50 19.16 -4.99
N LYS A 73 7.34 20.26 -4.25
CA LYS A 73 8.47 21.07 -3.77
C LYS A 73 9.42 20.26 -2.90
N HIS A 74 8.86 19.51 -1.94
CA HIS A 74 9.66 18.64 -1.07
C HIS A 74 10.29 17.48 -1.84
N LEU A 75 9.61 16.92 -2.85
CA LEU A 75 10.18 15.87 -3.71
C LEU A 75 11.41 16.34 -4.49
N ILE A 76 11.38 17.58 -5.00
CA ILE A 76 12.50 18.18 -5.74
C ILE A 76 13.70 18.44 -4.80
N GLU A 77 13.44 18.88 -3.57
CA GLU A 77 14.49 19.16 -2.59
C GLU A 77 15.13 17.90 -2.02
N LEU A 78 14.31 16.89 -1.73
CA LEU A 78 14.76 15.64 -1.06
C LEU A 78 15.37 14.65 -2.05
N GLU A 79 14.87 14.60 -3.29
CA GLU A 79 15.22 13.59 -4.30
C GLU A 79 15.12 12.16 -3.73
N PRO A 80 13.92 11.69 -3.34
CA PRO A 80 13.75 10.37 -2.76
C PRO A 80 13.87 9.27 -3.83
N ASP A 81 14.36 8.10 -3.41
CA ASP A 81 14.45 6.90 -4.27
C ASP A 81 13.10 6.13 -4.31
N LEU A 82 12.22 6.37 -3.34
CA LEU A 82 10.89 5.77 -3.23
C LEU A 82 9.93 6.73 -2.54
N ILE A 83 8.71 6.82 -3.05
CA ILE A 83 7.64 7.65 -2.47
C ILE A 83 6.47 6.74 -2.09
N ILE A 84 5.90 6.96 -0.90
CA ILE A 84 4.68 6.31 -0.42
C ILE A 84 3.67 7.40 -0.09
N ILE A 85 2.48 7.33 -0.66
CA ILE A 85 1.35 8.25 -0.43
C ILE A 85 0.27 7.49 0.35
N ASP A 86 -0.03 7.90 1.57
CA ASP A 86 -1.01 7.29 2.47
C ASP A 86 -1.99 8.35 3.04
N SER A 87 -3.13 8.54 2.39
CA SER A 87 -3.69 7.86 1.21
C SER A 87 -3.92 8.85 0.05
N ILE A 88 -4.15 8.30 -1.15
CA ILE A 88 -4.49 9.13 -2.32
C ILE A 88 -5.80 9.91 -2.11
N GLN A 89 -6.71 9.42 -1.26
CA GLN A 89 -7.99 10.07 -0.98
C GLN A 89 -7.86 11.37 -0.19
N THR A 90 -6.76 11.57 0.53
CA THR A 90 -6.53 12.78 1.32
C THR A 90 -5.90 13.90 0.50
N LEU A 91 -5.32 13.56 -0.66
CA LEU A 91 -4.65 14.54 -1.50
C LEU A 91 -5.64 15.45 -2.25
N TYR A 92 -5.17 16.65 -2.52
CA TYR A 92 -5.84 17.58 -3.44
C TYR A 92 -4.83 18.36 -4.27
N SER A 93 -5.28 18.73 -5.47
CA SER A 93 -4.57 19.60 -6.41
C SER A 93 -5.31 20.94 -6.53
N ASP A 94 -4.58 22.04 -6.55
CA ASP A 94 -5.13 23.37 -6.80
C ASP A 94 -5.54 23.55 -8.28
N GLN A 95 -5.27 22.58 -9.15
CA GLN A 95 -5.59 22.63 -10.58
C GLN A 95 -7.10 22.47 -10.86
N ILE A 96 -7.85 21.93 -9.91
CA ILE A 96 -9.30 21.69 -10.06
C ILE A 96 -10.07 22.12 -8.78
N GLU A 97 -11.29 22.60 -8.96
CA GLU A 97 -12.10 23.17 -7.88
C GLU A 97 -12.85 22.14 -7.01
N SER A 98 -12.74 20.86 -7.29
CA SER A 98 -13.46 19.82 -6.52
C SER A 98 -12.78 19.54 -5.16
N GLY A 99 -13.58 19.17 -4.16
CA GLY A 99 -13.06 18.86 -2.82
C GLY A 99 -12.20 17.60 -2.74
N PRO A 100 -11.28 17.50 -1.73
CA PRO A 100 -10.50 16.30 -1.46
C PRO A 100 -11.38 15.05 -1.36
N GLY A 101 -10.88 13.90 -1.81
CA GLY A 101 -11.61 12.63 -1.83
C GLY A 101 -12.63 12.48 -2.95
N SER A 102 -12.93 13.53 -3.72
CA SER A 102 -13.76 13.41 -4.93
C SER A 102 -13.04 12.62 -6.02
N VAL A 103 -13.81 11.97 -6.91
CA VAL A 103 -13.26 11.19 -8.03
C VAL A 103 -12.30 12.02 -8.90
N SER A 104 -12.69 13.24 -9.18
CA SER A 104 -11.90 14.18 -10.00
C SER A 104 -10.58 14.53 -9.31
N GLN A 105 -10.59 14.84 -8.01
CA GLN A 105 -9.36 15.09 -7.25
C GLN A 105 -8.44 13.87 -7.19
N ILE A 106 -8.98 12.71 -6.84
CA ILE A 106 -8.20 11.47 -6.79
C ILE A 106 -7.54 11.19 -8.14
N ARG A 107 -8.28 11.38 -9.23
CA ARG A 107 -7.76 11.17 -10.58
C ARG A 107 -6.68 12.19 -10.94
N GLU A 108 -6.89 13.47 -10.66
CA GLU A 108 -5.92 14.54 -10.99
C GLU A 108 -4.63 14.35 -10.18
N CYS A 109 -4.73 14.16 -8.86
CA CYS A 109 -3.56 13.89 -8.02
C CYS A 109 -2.76 12.67 -8.51
N ALA A 110 -3.46 11.59 -8.90
CA ALA A 110 -2.80 10.41 -9.43
C ALA A 110 -2.12 10.65 -10.80
N LEU A 111 -2.71 11.49 -11.66
CA LEU A 111 -2.10 11.89 -12.94
C LEU A 111 -0.85 12.75 -12.72
N GLU A 112 -0.87 13.69 -11.80
CA GLU A 112 0.29 14.51 -11.43
C GLU A 112 1.43 13.63 -10.89
N LEU A 113 1.10 12.73 -9.95
CA LEU A 113 2.07 11.78 -9.39
C LEU A 113 2.63 10.81 -10.44
N MET A 114 1.80 10.36 -11.38
CA MET A 114 2.24 9.50 -12.49
C MET A 114 3.24 10.24 -13.40
N ARG A 115 2.98 11.49 -13.75
CA ARG A 115 3.90 12.31 -14.55
C ARG A 115 5.24 12.47 -13.83
N PHE A 116 5.20 12.86 -12.56
CA PHE A 116 6.40 12.99 -11.73
C PHE A 116 7.19 11.68 -11.67
N ALA A 117 6.53 10.53 -11.40
CA ALA A 117 7.18 9.22 -11.35
C ALA A 117 7.93 8.92 -12.68
N LYS A 118 7.28 9.18 -13.82
CA LYS A 118 7.87 8.91 -15.14
C LYS A 118 9.07 9.84 -15.45
N GLU A 119 8.97 11.11 -15.09
CA GLU A 119 10.00 12.12 -15.36
C GLU A 119 11.23 11.95 -14.46
N SER A 120 11.01 11.66 -13.17
CA SER A 120 12.09 11.47 -12.19
C SER A 120 12.64 10.04 -12.12
N ALA A 121 11.99 9.08 -12.80
CA ALA A 121 12.23 7.65 -12.66
C ALA A 121 12.07 7.13 -11.22
N THR A 122 11.36 7.86 -10.34
CA THR A 122 11.14 7.50 -8.95
C THR A 122 9.84 6.68 -8.82
N PRO A 123 9.86 5.47 -8.27
CA PRO A 123 8.66 4.68 -8.05
C PRO A 123 7.79 5.29 -6.94
N ILE A 124 6.46 5.23 -7.14
CA ILE A 124 5.48 5.75 -6.20
C ILE A 124 4.49 4.66 -5.82
N PHE A 125 4.28 4.45 -4.52
CA PHE A 125 3.20 3.63 -3.99
C PHE A 125 2.05 4.53 -3.53
N LEU A 126 0.85 4.23 -4.00
CA LEU A 126 -0.40 4.87 -3.57
C LEU A 126 -1.17 3.89 -2.69
N VAL A 127 -1.50 4.31 -1.47
CA VAL A 127 -2.50 3.61 -0.65
C VAL A 127 -3.89 4.10 -1.06
N GLY A 128 -4.80 3.15 -1.33
CA GLY A 128 -6.19 3.44 -1.66
C GLY A 128 -7.17 2.59 -0.85
N HIS A 129 -8.25 3.20 -0.36
CA HIS A 129 -9.31 2.49 0.34
C HIS A 129 -10.37 2.01 -0.66
N ILE A 130 -10.67 0.70 -0.64
CA ILE A 130 -11.76 0.09 -1.41
C ILE A 130 -12.93 -0.10 -0.45
N THR A 131 -14.12 0.41 -0.78
CA THR A 131 -15.33 0.12 0.00
C THR A 131 -15.98 -1.18 -0.48
N LYS A 132 -16.68 -1.89 0.43
CA LYS A 132 -17.40 -3.15 0.14
C LYS A 132 -18.45 -3.04 -0.97
N GLU A 133 -19.00 -1.85 -1.17
CA GLU A 133 -20.07 -1.60 -2.14
C GLU A 133 -19.57 -1.33 -3.56
N GLY A 134 -18.26 -1.33 -3.78
CA GLY A 134 -17.67 -1.13 -5.10
C GLY A 134 -17.98 0.22 -5.78
N SER A 135 -18.69 1.11 -5.09
CA SER A 135 -19.28 2.32 -5.66
C SER A 135 -18.57 3.62 -5.32
N ILE A 136 -17.62 3.65 -4.40
CA ILE A 136 -16.82 4.85 -4.16
C ILE A 136 -15.49 4.71 -4.90
N ALA A 137 -15.45 5.33 -5.87
CA ALA A 137 -14.64 6.02 -6.82
C ALA A 137 -13.16 6.29 -6.43
N GLY A 138 -12.46 5.37 -5.81
CA GLY A 138 -11.04 5.53 -5.62
C GLY A 138 -10.23 4.54 -6.47
N PRO A 139 -10.15 3.26 -6.08
CA PRO A 139 -9.22 2.33 -6.73
C PRO A 139 -9.59 1.99 -8.18
N LYS A 140 -10.88 1.77 -8.51
CA LYS A 140 -11.28 1.42 -9.90
C LYS A 140 -10.94 2.51 -10.91
N VAL A 141 -11.07 3.79 -10.53
CA VAL A 141 -10.70 4.91 -11.39
C VAL A 141 -9.19 4.94 -11.63
N LEU A 142 -8.41 4.51 -10.65
CA LEU A 142 -6.94 4.50 -10.72
C LEU A 142 -6.37 3.26 -11.40
N GLU A 143 -7.10 2.14 -11.47
CA GLU A 143 -6.60 0.88 -12.07
C GLU A 143 -6.09 1.06 -13.50
N HIS A 144 -6.68 1.97 -14.27
CA HIS A 144 -6.23 2.25 -15.63
C HIS A 144 -4.97 3.12 -15.68
N LEU A 145 -4.76 3.96 -14.68
CA LEU A 145 -3.64 4.91 -14.61
C LEU A 145 -2.36 4.26 -14.08
N VAL A 146 -2.49 3.36 -13.10
CA VAL A 146 -1.35 2.74 -12.44
C VAL A 146 -0.75 1.60 -13.25
N ASP A 147 0.52 1.29 -13.02
CA ASP A 147 1.24 0.20 -13.68
C ASP A 147 0.98 -1.14 -12.99
N THR A 148 0.83 -1.13 -11.67
CA THR A 148 0.60 -2.32 -10.85
C THR A 148 -0.50 -2.08 -9.82
N VAL A 149 -1.37 -3.06 -9.62
CA VAL A 149 -2.39 -3.06 -8.57
C VAL A 149 -2.15 -4.24 -7.64
N LEU A 150 -1.92 -3.93 -6.38
CA LEU A 150 -1.80 -4.87 -5.28
C LEU A 150 -3.08 -4.77 -4.45
N GLN A 151 -3.80 -5.87 -4.32
CA GLN A 151 -5.01 -5.94 -3.53
C GLN A 151 -4.74 -6.66 -2.22
N PHE A 152 -5.07 -6.00 -1.11
CA PHE A 152 -4.96 -6.54 0.23
C PHE A 152 -6.33 -7.06 0.66
N GLU A 153 -6.42 -8.36 0.89
CA GLU A 153 -7.65 -9.08 1.21
C GLU A 153 -7.54 -9.72 2.59
N GLY A 154 -8.66 -10.00 3.19
CA GLY A 154 -8.77 -10.73 4.46
C GLY A 154 -9.97 -10.25 5.27
N ASP A 155 -10.44 -11.08 6.18
CA ASP A 155 -11.45 -10.73 7.17
C ASP A 155 -10.77 -10.04 8.36
N ARG A 156 -11.43 -9.02 8.93
CA ARG A 156 -10.97 -8.35 10.15
C ARG A 156 -10.84 -9.29 11.35
N HIS A 157 -11.58 -10.38 11.35
CA HIS A 157 -11.54 -11.41 12.38
C HIS A 157 -10.49 -12.49 12.13
N LEU A 158 -9.93 -12.56 10.92
CA LEU A 158 -8.90 -13.51 10.58
C LEU A 158 -7.51 -12.93 10.91
N ILE A 159 -6.65 -13.78 11.42
CA ILE A 159 -5.26 -13.45 11.72
C ILE A 159 -4.47 -13.19 10.43
N TYR A 160 -4.89 -13.83 9.33
CA TYR A 160 -4.15 -13.81 8.07
C TYR A 160 -4.67 -12.75 7.09
N ARG A 161 -3.73 -12.24 6.26
CA ARG A 161 -3.96 -11.29 5.19
C ARG A 161 -3.34 -11.82 3.92
N ILE A 162 -4.01 -11.60 2.80
CA ILE A 162 -3.55 -12.01 1.48
C ILE A 162 -3.26 -10.75 0.67
N LEU A 163 -2.06 -10.64 0.13
CA LEU A 163 -1.67 -9.64 -0.84
C LEU A 163 -1.66 -10.28 -2.22
N ARG A 164 -2.55 -9.83 -3.08
CA ARG A 164 -2.72 -10.35 -4.44
C ARG A 164 -2.38 -9.27 -5.45
N THR A 165 -1.67 -9.64 -6.50
CA THR A 165 -1.48 -8.79 -7.67
C THR A 165 -2.63 -8.98 -8.64
N THR A 166 -3.43 -7.93 -8.88
CA THR A 166 -4.56 -7.99 -9.84
C THR A 166 -4.22 -7.39 -11.19
N LYS A 167 -3.21 -6.52 -11.24
CA LYS A 167 -2.64 -5.95 -12.46
C LYS A 167 -1.14 -5.77 -12.29
N ASN A 168 -0.37 -6.12 -13.34
CA ASN A 168 1.07 -5.89 -13.38
C ASN A 168 1.55 -5.75 -14.82
N ARG A 169 1.97 -4.56 -15.22
CA ARG A 169 2.51 -4.31 -16.57
C ARG A 169 3.90 -4.90 -16.79
N PHE A 170 4.60 -5.25 -15.70
CA PHE A 170 6.01 -5.63 -15.73
C PHE A 170 6.25 -7.10 -15.40
N GLY A 171 5.21 -7.89 -15.15
CA GLY A 171 5.37 -9.29 -14.79
C GLY A 171 4.06 -10.02 -14.51
N SER A 172 4.19 -11.18 -13.87
CA SER A 172 3.07 -12.05 -13.52
C SER A 172 2.14 -11.44 -12.48
N THR A 173 0.89 -11.86 -12.51
CA THR A 173 -0.14 -11.57 -11.48
C THR A 173 -0.49 -12.82 -10.65
N SER A 174 0.17 -13.96 -10.89
CA SER A 174 -0.13 -15.23 -10.21
C SER A 174 0.46 -15.33 -8.79
N GLU A 175 1.34 -14.41 -8.40
CA GLU A 175 1.99 -14.45 -7.09
C GLU A 175 1.06 -13.97 -5.98
N LEU A 176 1.12 -14.66 -4.84
CA LEU A 176 0.37 -14.35 -3.63
C LEU A 176 1.34 -14.16 -2.45
N GLY A 177 1.14 -13.09 -1.69
CA GLY A 177 1.77 -12.92 -0.39
C GLY A 177 0.77 -13.23 0.73
N ILE A 178 1.11 -14.13 1.64
CA ILE A 178 0.29 -14.39 2.83
C ILE A 178 1.03 -13.86 4.04
N TYR A 179 0.31 -13.09 4.85
CA TYR A 179 0.86 -12.46 6.04
C TYR A 179 -0.02 -12.74 7.26
N GLU A 180 0.61 -12.89 8.39
CA GLU A 180 -0.04 -12.92 9.69
C GLU A 180 0.02 -11.53 10.32
N MET A 181 -1.11 -11.03 10.82
CA MET A 181 -1.18 -9.75 11.52
C MET A 181 -0.87 -9.94 13.00
N LEU A 182 0.26 -9.40 13.44
CA LEU A 182 0.72 -9.42 14.82
C LEU A 182 0.72 -8.01 15.43
N GLY A 183 0.86 -7.91 16.74
CA GLY A 183 1.06 -6.62 17.41
C GLY A 183 2.33 -5.89 16.97
N SER A 184 3.35 -6.62 16.51
CA SER A 184 4.61 -6.12 15.95
C SER A 184 4.57 -5.87 14.44
N GLY A 185 3.42 -6.01 13.79
CA GLY A 185 3.26 -5.79 12.35
C GLY A 185 2.89 -7.06 11.58
N LEU A 186 3.13 -7.04 10.28
CA LEU A 186 2.85 -8.14 9.36
C LEU A 186 4.06 -9.07 9.25
N ARG A 187 3.85 -10.35 9.51
CA ARG A 187 4.84 -11.42 9.36
C ARG A 187 4.51 -12.24 8.12
N PRO A 188 5.44 -12.43 7.17
CA PRO A 188 5.19 -13.29 6.01
C PRO A 188 5.05 -14.74 6.47
N VAL A 189 4.11 -15.46 5.86
CA VAL A 189 3.88 -16.88 6.06
C VAL A 189 4.59 -17.64 4.94
N THR A 190 5.59 -18.43 5.31
CA THR A 190 6.42 -19.16 4.33
C THR A 190 5.82 -20.49 3.90
N ASN A 191 4.95 -21.08 4.72
CA ASN A 191 4.27 -22.33 4.42
C ASN A 191 2.74 -22.21 4.58
N PRO A 192 2.01 -21.82 3.53
CA PRO A 192 0.56 -21.71 3.58
C PRO A 192 -0.18 -23.01 3.94
N SER A 193 0.41 -24.17 3.64
CA SER A 193 -0.18 -25.47 3.94
C SER A 193 -0.28 -25.74 5.44
N GLU A 194 0.65 -25.23 6.25
CA GLU A 194 0.59 -25.37 7.71
C GLU A 194 -0.61 -24.61 8.30
N ILE A 195 -0.99 -23.48 7.71
CA ILE A 195 -2.17 -22.70 8.14
C ILE A 195 -3.45 -23.52 7.96
N LEU A 196 -3.58 -24.20 6.82
CA LEU A 196 -4.74 -25.02 6.50
C LEU A 196 -4.83 -26.28 7.40
N LEU A 197 -3.69 -26.74 7.93
CA LEU A 197 -3.62 -27.90 8.81
C LEU A 197 -3.78 -27.51 10.29
N SER A 198 -3.28 -26.36 10.73
CA SER A 198 -3.33 -25.91 12.12
C SER A 198 -4.71 -25.44 12.61
N GLN A 199 -5.66 -25.17 11.70
CA GLN A 199 -7.04 -24.87 12.07
C GLN A 199 -7.88 -26.12 12.46
N ARG A 200 -7.24 -27.29 12.62
CA ARG A 200 -7.88 -28.54 12.97
C ARG A 200 -7.55 -28.99 14.39
N ASP A 201 -8.12 -28.33 15.38
CA ASP A 201 -8.11 -28.82 16.76
C ASP A 201 -9.31 -29.76 17.11
N GLU A 202 -10.18 -30.05 16.15
CA GLU A 202 -11.23 -31.06 16.34
C GLU A 202 -11.17 -32.08 15.21
N ALA A 203 -10.86 -33.31 15.56
CA ALA A 203 -10.92 -34.47 14.67
C ALA A 203 -12.37 -34.73 14.21
N SER A 204 -12.79 -34.09 13.13
CA SER A 204 -14.04 -34.41 12.44
C SER A 204 -13.77 -35.53 11.45
N SER A 205 -14.34 -36.71 11.73
CA SER A 205 -14.35 -37.86 10.83
C SER A 205 -15.05 -37.51 9.51
N GLY A 206 -14.37 -37.73 8.37
CA GLY A 206 -15.00 -37.67 7.05
C GLY A 206 -14.63 -36.47 6.17
N ILE A 207 -13.59 -35.69 6.46
CA ILE A 207 -13.13 -34.57 5.61
C ILE A 207 -11.84 -34.94 4.87
N ALA A 208 -11.86 -34.89 3.53
CA ALA A 208 -10.68 -35.01 2.68
C ALA A 208 -10.24 -33.64 2.19
N ILE A 209 -8.92 -33.36 2.20
CA ILE A 209 -8.34 -32.16 1.61
C ILE A 209 -7.87 -32.48 0.20
N GLY A 210 -8.46 -31.84 -0.81
CA GLY A 210 -7.94 -31.83 -2.17
C GLY A 210 -7.00 -30.65 -2.36
N THR A 211 -5.77 -30.88 -2.81
CA THR A 211 -4.89 -29.84 -3.32
C THR A 211 -5.12 -29.69 -4.81
N LEU A 212 -5.49 -28.50 -5.27
CA LEU A 212 -5.43 -28.12 -6.68
C LEU A 212 -3.99 -27.63 -6.96
N LEU A 213 -3.34 -28.30 -7.90
CA LEU A 213 -2.06 -27.90 -8.48
C LEU A 213 -2.27 -26.79 -9.51
#